data_3d3cd160ec0849946c253a2477060d24
#
_entry.id   3d3cd160ec0849946c253a2477060d24
#
_cell.length_a   1.000
_cell.length_b   1.000
_cell.length_c   1.000
_cell.angle_alpha   90.00
_cell.angle_beta   90.00
_cell.angle_gamma   90.00
#
_symmetry.space_group_name_H-M   'P 1'
#
loop_
_entity.id
_entity.type
_entity.pdbx_description
1 polymer ?
#
loop_
_entity_poly.entity_id
_entity_poly.type
_entity_poly.pdbx_seq_one_letter_code
_entity_poly.pdbx_strand_id
1 'polypeptide(L)'
;MELVDNKAVKLTLKNDSADIILNNIEKSEVLSRTDEVTNLIIYWGLDEMTRLNQIMRFKKNLPSPITKEYNWPGLYQPFDHQRVTAEFLSINKKAFCFNEAGTGKTSSALWAADYLMNKGKVKRVLIICPLSIMYSAWQNDIFNTCMHRTSAVCHGTADKRRKIINSEYEFIIINYDGVNIVQEDIKKGNFDLVIVDEANAYKSTSTTRWKTMNKIVTIDTRLWMMTGTPASQSPLDAYGLARLVCPNRVPKFKNAWRDKVMYQVSRFKWLPRPTAKNDVYSALNPAIRFAKNQCLDLPDVMYQTREIPLTPQAHKYYKELKDQMLIEAAGEQITSVNAAANLNKLLQISGGAVYTDTHEVVEFDIKPRLNALLEVMEETEHKVLIFVPYRHTIEFISNFLTSNNIVNELIHGDISATKRADIINRFQTSDNPRVLVIQPQSASHGVTLTRANVVLFWSPVMSVEVYLQCIARMDRVGQVNKMTVVHLQGSDVEKRMYAMLRGKVDRHTALVDLYREELEI
;
A
#
# COMPACT_ATOMS: atom_id res chain seq x y z
N MET A 1 -14.77 -15.03 -26.37
CA MET A 1 -14.13 -15.97 -25.45
C MET A 1 -15.20 -16.55 -24.54
N GLU A 2 -15.33 -17.85 -24.55
CA GLU A 2 -16.36 -18.63 -23.85
C GLU A 2 -15.71 -19.88 -23.23
N LEU A 3 -16.06 -20.20 -21.99
CA LEU A 3 -15.61 -21.42 -21.33
C LEU A 3 -16.63 -22.56 -21.66
N VAL A 4 -16.13 -23.65 -22.21
CA VAL A 4 -16.95 -24.78 -22.66
C VAL A 4 -16.74 -25.96 -21.71
N ASP A 5 -17.83 -26.46 -21.10
CA ASP A 5 -17.88 -27.63 -20.22
C ASP A 5 -16.82 -27.65 -19.09
N ASN A 6 -16.34 -26.51 -18.68
CA ASN A 6 -15.21 -26.37 -17.72
C ASN A 6 -13.97 -27.21 -18.16
N LYS A 7 -13.75 -27.41 -19.43
CA LYS A 7 -12.63 -28.20 -19.99
C LYS A 7 -11.84 -27.44 -21.04
N ALA A 8 -12.47 -26.50 -21.74
CA ALA A 8 -11.84 -25.78 -22.83
C ALA A 8 -12.31 -24.33 -22.94
N VAL A 9 -11.49 -23.50 -23.57
CA VAL A 9 -11.80 -22.11 -23.89
C VAL A 9 -11.99 -21.98 -25.40
N LYS A 10 -13.17 -21.52 -25.82
CA LYS A 10 -13.49 -21.20 -27.21
C LYS A 10 -13.17 -19.74 -27.50
N LEU A 11 -12.45 -19.52 -28.58
CA LEU A 11 -12.06 -18.19 -29.05
C LEU A 11 -12.49 -17.99 -30.50
N THR A 12 -12.94 -16.77 -30.83
CA THR A 12 -13.15 -16.32 -32.21
C THR A 12 -12.15 -15.20 -32.47
N LEU A 13 -11.24 -15.39 -33.41
CA LEU A 13 -10.12 -14.52 -33.69
C LEU A 13 -9.92 -14.36 -35.21
N LYS A 14 -9.22 -13.29 -35.61
CA LYS A 14 -8.70 -13.13 -36.96
C LYS A 14 -7.73 -14.28 -37.27
N ASN A 15 -7.68 -14.71 -38.54
CA ASN A 15 -6.90 -15.85 -38.97
C ASN A 15 -5.43 -15.79 -38.54
N ASP A 16 -4.74 -14.66 -38.73
CA ASP A 16 -3.35 -14.48 -38.31
C ASP A 16 -3.14 -14.70 -36.79
N SER A 17 -4.09 -14.21 -36.01
CA SER A 17 -4.04 -14.37 -34.54
C SER A 17 -4.30 -15.82 -34.11
N ALA A 18 -5.20 -16.50 -34.80
CA ALA A 18 -5.49 -17.93 -34.57
C ALA A 18 -4.27 -18.79 -34.93
N ASP A 19 -3.59 -18.51 -36.04
CA ASP A 19 -2.40 -19.24 -36.47
C ASP A 19 -1.23 -19.08 -35.47
N ILE A 20 -1.09 -17.90 -34.88
CA ILE A 20 -0.10 -17.69 -33.78
C ILE A 20 -0.40 -18.61 -32.61
N ILE A 21 -1.68 -18.76 -32.22
CA ILE A 21 -2.09 -19.64 -31.12
C ILE A 21 -1.82 -21.11 -31.47
N LEU A 22 -2.29 -21.57 -32.63
CA LEU A 22 -2.13 -22.93 -33.07
C LEU A 22 -0.66 -23.37 -33.15
N ASN A 23 0.22 -22.47 -33.57
CA ASN A 23 1.65 -22.72 -33.63
C ASN A 23 2.36 -22.72 -32.26
N ASN A 24 1.72 -22.22 -31.20
CA ASN A 24 2.35 -22.04 -29.89
C ASN A 24 1.68 -22.81 -28.76
N ILE A 25 0.50 -23.37 -28.97
CA ILE A 25 -0.29 -24.12 -27.97
C ILE A 25 -0.71 -25.44 -28.59
N GLU A 26 -0.03 -26.52 -28.20
CA GLU A 26 -0.25 -27.85 -28.76
C GLU A 26 -1.68 -28.35 -28.54
N LYS A 27 -2.28 -28.09 -27.37
CA LYS A 27 -3.66 -28.53 -27.06
C LYS A 27 -4.66 -27.45 -27.50
N SER A 28 -4.64 -27.15 -28.81
CA SER A 28 -5.58 -26.25 -29.48
C SER A 28 -6.01 -26.85 -30.83
N GLU A 29 -7.28 -26.66 -31.18
CA GLU A 29 -7.87 -27.18 -32.41
C GLU A 29 -8.79 -26.14 -33.06
N VAL A 30 -8.91 -26.22 -34.41
CA VAL A 30 -9.82 -25.38 -35.19
C VAL A 30 -11.20 -26.01 -35.20
N LEU A 31 -12.21 -25.28 -34.75
CA LEU A 31 -13.62 -25.70 -34.84
C LEU A 31 -14.23 -25.31 -36.20
N SER A 32 -13.92 -24.10 -36.66
CA SER A 32 -14.33 -23.60 -37.99
C SER A 32 -13.43 -22.45 -38.43
N ARG A 33 -13.26 -22.29 -39.73
CA ARG A 33 -12.48 -21.22 -40.33
C ARG A 33 -13.23 -20.63 -41.54
N THR A 34 -13.29 -19.32 -41.60
CA THR A 34 -13.75 -18.54 -42.73
C THR A 34 -12.59 -17.72 -43.29
N ASP A 35 -12.85 -16.92 -44.35
CA ASP A 35 -11.81 -16.06 -44.93
C ASP A 35 -11.28 -15.01 -43.96
N GLU A 36 -12.08 -14.59 -42.96
CA GLU A 36 -11.71 -13.52 -42.03
C GLU A 36 -11.40 -13.99 -40.62
N VAL A 37 -12.13 -15.02 -40.14
CA VAL A 37 -12.07 -15.42 -38.74
C VAL A 37 -11.97 -16.93 -38.56
N THR A 38 -11.27 -17.33 -37.52
CA THR A 38 -11.15 -18.71 -37.06
C THR A 38 -11.79 -18.86 -35.68
N ASN A 39 -12.67 -19.81 -35.52
CA ASN A 39 -13.12 -20.34 -34.25
C ASN A 39 -12.19 -21.47 -33.83
N LEU A 40 -11.56 -21.35 -32.69
CA LEU A 40 -10.68 -22.38 -32.14
C LEU A 40 -11.04 -22.69 -30.70
N ILE A 41 -10.67 -23.89 -30.28
CA ILE A 41 -10.82 -24.37 -28.92
C ILE A 41 -9.44 -24.69 -28.37
N ILE A 42 -9.22 -24.34 -27.10
CA ILE A 42 -7.96 -24.55 -26.39
C ILE A 42 -8.28 -25.30 -25.10
N TYR A 43 -7.51 -26.32 -24.76
CA TYR A 43 -7.63 -26.97 -23.45
C TYR A 43 -7.49 -25.96 -22.32
N TRP A 44 -8.41 -25.98 -21.34
CA TRP A 44 -8.39 -25.07 -20.20
C TRP A 44 -7.46 -25.60 -19.10
N GLY A 45 -6.18 -25.61 -19.40
CA GLY A 45 -5.09 -25.97 -18.50
C GLY A 45 -4.26 -24.75 -18.09
N LEU A 46 -3.53 -24.87 -16.98
CA LEU A 46 -2.69 -23.77 -16.46
C LEU A 46 -1.60 -23.37 -17.45
N ASP A 47 -0.96 -24.33 -18.11
CA ASP A 47 0.13 -24.08 -19.07
C ASP A 47 -0.41 -23.40 -20.33
N GLU A 48 -1.51 -23.89 -20.86
CA GLU A 48 -2.16 -23.35 -22.04
C GLU A 48 -2.63 -21.90 -21.78
N MET A 49 -3.30 -21.64 -20.66
CA MET A 49 -3.75 -20.29 -20.30
C MET A 49 -2.58 -19.34 -20.01
N THR A 50 -1.53 -19.82 -19.35
CA THR A 50 -0.30 -19.04 -19.13
C THR A 50 0.37 -18.69 -20.46
N ARG A 51 0.47 -19.66 -21.39
CA ARG A 51 1.07 -19.45 -22.71
C ARG A 51 0.23 -18.50 -23.56
N LEU A 52 -1.09 -18.70 -23.58
CA LEU A 52 -2.02 -17.83 -24.27
C LEU A 52 -1.91 -16.36 -23.80
N ASN A 53 -1.82 -16.16 -22.49
CA ASN A 53 -1.66 -14.84 -21.89
C ASN A 53 -0.30 -14.17 -22.22
N GLN A 54 0.73 -14.93 -22.53
CA GLN A 54 2.04 -14.42 -22.96
C GLN A 54 2.06 -13.99 -24.43
N ILE A 55 1.42 -14.75 -25.31
CA ILE A 55 1.46 -14.53 -26.75
C ILE A 55 0.39 -13.54 -27.23
N MET A 56 -0.71 -13.42 -26.52
CA MET A 56 -1.82 -12.54 -26.88
C MET A 56 -2.33 -11.67 -25.73
N ARG A 57 -2.86 -10.50 -26.09
CA ARG A 57 -3.51 -9.60 -25.15
C ARG A 57 -5.00 -9.61 -25.35
N PHE A 58 -5.73 -9.88 -24.30
CA PHE A 58 -7.18 -9.87 -24.29
C PHE A 58 -7.70 -8.63 -23.54
N LYS A 59 -8.86 -8.12 -23.94
CA LYS A 59 -9.55 -7.02 -23.21
C LYS A 59 -10.05 -7.47 -21.84
N LYS A 60 -10.41 -8.75 -21.71
CA LYS A 60 -10.82 -9.38 -20.45
C LYS A 60 -9.72 -10.32 -19.97
N ASN A 61 -9.60 -10.49 -18.68
CA ASN A 61 -8.69 -11.47 -18.10
C ASN A 61 -9.06 -12.88 -18.60
N LEU A 62 -8.04 -13.68 -18.86
CA LEU A 62 -8.24 -15.08 -19.21
C LEU A 62 -8.66 -15.84 -17.95
N PRO A 63 -9.58 -16.81 -18.06
CA PRO A 63 -9.95 -17.66 -16.94
C PRO A 63 -8.80 -18.61 -16.59
N SER A 64 -8.46 -18.71 -15.31
CA SER A 64 -7.50 -19.68 -14.82
C SER A 64 -8.21 -20.92 -14.29
N PRO A 65 -7.67 -22.14 -14.52
CA PRO A 65 -8.25 -23.36 -13.97
C PRO A 65 -8.17 -23.46 -12.43
N ILE A 66 -7.52 -22.53 -11.74
CA ILE A 66 -7.48 -22.45 -10.28
C ILE A 66 -8.90 -22.50 -9.67
N THR A 67 -9.86 -21.85 -10.29
CA THR A 67 -11.25 -21.80 -9.80
C THR A 67 -11.92 -23.16 -9.74
N LYS A 68 -11.51 -24.09 -10.60
CA LYS A 68 -12.02 -25.45 -10.66
C LYS A 68 -11.16 -26.44 -9.87
N GLU A 69 -9.85 -26.27 -9.92
CA GLU A 69 -8.88 -27.29 -9.51
C GLU A 69 -8.35 -27.09 -8.09
N TYR A 70 -8.64 -25.92 -7.47
CA TYR A 70 -8.06 -25.56 -6.19
C TYR A 70 -9.11 -25.52 -5.07
N ASN A 71 -8.80 -26.15 -3.96
CA ASN A 71 -9.74 -26.36 -2.86
C ASN A 71 -9.82 -25.19 -1.87
N TRP A 72 -9.04 -24.10 -2.08
CA TRP A 72 -9.02 -22.90 -1.25
C TRP A 72 -8.80 -23.23 0.24
N PRO A 73 -7.64 -23.80 0.61
CA PRO A 73 -7.39 -24.24 1.97
C PRO A 73 -7.30 -23.04 2.95
N GLY A 74 -7.33 -23.38 4.24
CA GLY A 74 -7.18 -22.43 5.32
C GLY A 74 -8.46 -22.13 6.08
N LEU A 75 -8.39 -21.16 6.97
CA LEU A 75 -9.51 -20.77 7.85
C LEU A 75 -10.54 -19.88 7.15
N TYR A 76 -10.15 -19.22 6.06
CA TYR A 76 -10.98 -18.24 5.38
C TYR A 76 -11.51 -18.79 4.04
N GLN A 77 -12.75 -18.48 3.74
CA GLN A 77 -13.28 -18.69 2.40
C GLN A 77 -13.02 -17.43 1.55
N PRO A 78 -12.51 -17.58 0.31
CA PRO A 78 -12.25 -16.42 -0.54
C PRO A 78 -13.54 -15.77 -1.03
N PHE A 79 -13.57 -14.45 -1.00
CA PHE A 79 -14.56 -13.66 -1.72
C PHE A 79 -14.34 -13.75 -3.24
N ASP A 80 -15.35 -13.41 -4.03
CA ASP A 80 -15.27 -13.51 -5.50
C ASP A 80 -14.13 -12.67 -6.08
N HIS A 81 -13.93 -11.44 -5.61
CA HIS A 81 -12.83 -10.60 -6.07
C HIS A 81 -11.45 -11.17 -5.69
N GLN A 82 -11.35 -11.93 -4.60
CA GLN A 82 -10.12 -12.60 -4.19
C GLN A 82 -9.85 -13.81 -5.10
N ARG A 83 -10.89 -14.57 -5.46
CA ARG A 83 -10.80 -15.67 -6.44
C ARG A 83 -10.32 -15.13 -7.79
N VAL A 84 -10.95 -14.08 -8.30
CA VAL A 84 -10.55 -13.43 -9.57
C VAL A 84 -9.13 -12.87 -9.50
N THR A 85 -8.71 -12.36 -8.34
CA THR A 85 -7.32 -11.90 -8.15
C THR A 85 -6.34 -13.05 -8.19
N ALA A 86 -6.64 -14.18 -7.53
CA ALA A 86 -5.81 -15.37 -7.56
C ALA A 86 -5.76 -16.01 -8.96
N GLU A 87 -6.89 -16.04 -9.68
CA GLU A 87 -6.92 -16.43 -11.10
C GLU A 87 -5.93 -15.61 -11.92
N PHE A 88 -6.05 -14.30 -11.85
CA PHE A 88 -5.19 -13.38 -12.59
C PHE A 88 -3.72 -13.60 -12.28
N LEU A 89 -3.35 -13.71 -10.99
CA LEU A 89 -1.95 -13.90 -10.57
C LEU A 89 -1.41 -15.26 -11.02
N SER A 90 -2.19 -16.32 -10.98
CA SER A 90 -1.73 -17.68 -11.30
C SER A 90 -1.24 -17.82 -12.76
N ILE A 91 -1.87 -17.13 -13.72
CA ILE A 91 -1.49 -17.16 -15.14
C ILE A 91 -0.54 -16.03 -15.56
N ASN A 92 -0.29 -15.05 -14.70
CA ASN A 92 0.62 -13.94 -14.98
C ASN A 92 1.97 -14.17 -14.27
N LYS A 93 3.03 -14.37 -15.05
CA LYS A 93 4.39 -14.53 -14.52
C LYS A 93 4.89 -13.25 -13.82
N LYS A 94 4.62 -12.10 -14.42
CA LYS A 94 4.93 -10.78 -13.85
C LYS A 94 3.68 -9.90 -13.93
N ALA A 95 3.25 -9.37 -12.78
CA ALA A 95 1.99 -8.63 -12.69
C ALA A 95 1.94 -7.66 -11.53
N PHE A 96 0.97 -6.75 -11.59
CA PHE A 96 0.59 -5.88 -10.51
C PHE A 96 -0.76 -6.28 -9.90
N CYS A 97 -0.85 -6.18 -8.57
CA CYS A 97 -2.12 -6.27 -7.85
C CYS A 97 -2.36 -4.92 -7.15
N PHE A 98 -3.28 -4.13 -7.70
CA PHE A 98 -3.63 -2.79 -7.24
C PHE A 98 -4.94 -2.75 -6.47
N ASN A 99 -5.37 -3.89 -5.94
CA ASN A 99 -6.55 -3.95 -5.09
C ASN A 99 -6.37 -3.01 -3.88
N GLU A 100 -7.42 -2.32 -3.49
CA GLU A 100 -7.37 -1.37 -2.39
C GLU A 100 -7.02 -2.05 -1.04
N ALA A 101 -6.61 -1.25 -0.06
CA ALA A 101 -6.31 -1.76 1.28
C ALA A 101 -7.58 -2.39 1.89
N GLY A 102 -7.41 -3.51 2.60
CA GLY A 102 -8.52 -4.23 3.23
C GLY A 102 -9.28 -5.23 2.35
N THR A 103 -8.95 -5.35 1.06
CA THR A 103 -9.60 -6.31 0.14
C THR A 103 -9.02 -7.73 0.19
N GLY A 104 -8.03 -8.01 1.04
CA GLY A 104 -7.42 -9.34 1.16
C GLY A 104 -6.42 -9.70 0.06
N LYS A 105 -5.63 -8.74 -0.41
CA LYS A 105 -4.53 -8.96 -1.38
C LYS A 105 -3.59 -10.09 -0.97
N THR A 106 -3.20 -10.12 0.31
CA THR A 106 -2.28 -11.11 0.89
C THR A 106 -2.80 -12.52 0.67
N SER A 107 -4.03 -12.81 1.11
CA SER A 107 -4.65 -14.14 0.96
C SER A 107 -4.80 -14.54 -0.50
N SER A 108 -5.21 -13.60 -1.39
CA SER A 108 -5.31 -13.85 -2.82
C SER A 108 -3.97 -14.26 -3.44
N ALA A 109 -2.88 -13.58 -3.06
CA ALA A 109 -1.54 -13.90 -3.54
C ALA A 109 -1.03 -15.23 -2.97
N LEU A 110 -1.34 -15.54 -1.70
CA LEU A 110 -0.98 -16.80 -1.06
C LEU A 110 -1.70 -17.99 -1.72
N TRP A 111 -3.00 -17.91 -1.96
CA TRP A 111 -3.74 -18.97 -2.68
C TRP A 111 -3.22 -19.19 -4.09
N ALA A 112 -2.92 -18.10 -4.82
CA ALA A 112 -2.32 -18.22 -6.15
C ALA A 112 -0.93 -18.89 -6.11
N ALA A 113 -0.10 -18.54 -5.13
CA ALA A 113 1.21 -19.14 -4.92
C ALA A 113 1.11 -20.62 -4.55
N ASP A 114 0.24 -20.97 -3.59
CA ASP A 114 0.02 -22.35 -3.17
C ASP A 114 -0.53 -23.23 -4.33
N TYR A 115 -1.47 -22.71 -5.12
CA TYR A 115 -1.93 -23.39 -6.32
C TYR A 115 -0.78 -23.67 -7.30
N LEU A 116 0.09 -22.68 -7.56
CA LEU A 116 1.27 -22.89 -8.43
C LEU A 116 2.26 -23.90 -7.84
N MET A 117 2.39 -23.94 -6.52
CA MET A 117 3.21 -24.94 -5.81
C MET A 117 2.62 -26.33 -5.97
N ASN A 118 1.30 -26.50 -5.79
CA ASN A 118 0.60 -27.76 -6.02
C ASN A 118 0.72 -28.28 -7.47
N LYS A 119 0.86 -27.35 -8.43
CA LYS A 119 1.12 -27.66 -9.84
C LYS A 119 2.59 -27.87 -10.18
N GLY A 120 3.50 -27.78 -9.21
CA GLY A 120 4.95 -27.91 -9.43
C GLY A 120 5.58 -26.77 -10.23
N LYS A 121 4.88 -25.62 -10.38
CA LYS A 121 5.37 -24.45 -11.13
C LYS A 121 6.18 -23.48 -10.27
N VAL A 122 6.04 -23.58 -8.97
CA VAL A 122 6.76 -22.81 -7.95
C VAL A 122 7.15 -23.79 -6.85
N LYS A 123 8.38 -23.67 -6.35
CA LYS A 123 8.88 -24.43 -5.20
C LYS A 123 9.10 -23.52 -4.01
N ARG A 124 9.69 -22.35 -4.24
CA ARG A 124 10.05 -21.40 -3.19
C ARG A 124 9.57 -19.99 -3.51
N VAL A 125 9.03 -19.32 -2.49
CA VAL A 125 8.47 -17.98 -2.59
C VAL A 125 9.23 -17.03 -1.66
N LEU A 126 9.73 -15.93 -2.20
CA LEU A 126 10.30 -14.82 -1.42
C LEU A 126 9.25 -13.72 -1.29
N ILE A 127 8.86 -13.40 -0.07
CA ILE A 127 7.93 -12.32 0.26
C ILE A 127 8.71 -11.14 0.80
N ILE A 128 8.66 -10.01 0.10
CA ILE A 128 9.35 -8.78 0.47
C ILE A 128 8.31 -7.76 0.92
N CYS A 129 8.37 -7.35 2.17
CA CYS A 129 7.36 -6.49 2.78
C CYS A 129 7.96 -5.53 3.82
N PRO A 130 7.21 -4.55 4.32
CA PRO A 130 7.63 -3.74 5.45
C PRO A 130 7.95 -4.58 6.69
N LEU A 131 8.97 -4.15 7.46
CA LEU A 131 9.41 -4.84 8.68
C LEU A 131 8.27 -5.08 9.69
N SER A 132 7.38 -4.11 9.80
CA SER A 132 6.28 -4.11 10.77
C SER A 132 5.24 -5.20 10.58
N ILE A 133 5.14 -5.77 9.37
CA ILE A 133 4.09 -6.73 9.00
C ILE A 133 4.60 -8.14 8.73
N MET A 134 5.90 -8.37 8.87
CA MET A 134 6.47 -9.69 8.58
C MET A 134 5.86 -10.80 9.46
N TYR A 135 5.69 -10.53 10.76
CA TYR A 135 5.11 -11.47 11.74
C TYR A 135 3.60 -11.35 11.83
N SER A 136 3.10 -10.13 12.04
CA SER A 136 1.69 -9.86 12.38
C SER A 136 0.71 -10.03 11.23
N ALA A 137 1.19 -9.89 9.99
CA ALA A 137 0.36 -10.09 8.80
C ALA A 137 0.86 -11.29 8.00
N TRP A 138 2.02 -11.21 7.34
CA TRP A 138 2.44 -12.25 6.40
C TRP A 138 2.60 -13.63 7.01
N GLN A 139 3.33 -13.77 8.12
CA GLN A 139 3.50 -15.09 8.75
C GLN A 139 2.17 -15.65 9.27
N ASN A 140 1.35 -14.78 9.87
CA ASN A 140 0.04 -15.16 10.37
C ASN A 140 -0.93 -15.51 9.21
N ASP A 141 -0.91 -14.72 8.13
CA ASP A 141 -1.76 -14.98 6.96
C ASP A 141 -1.35 -16.28 6.21
N ILE A 142 -0.05 -16.61 6.14
CA ILE A 142 0.40 -17.91 5.62
C ILE A 142 -0.19 -19.04 6.47
N PHE A 143 -0.09 -18.94 7.80
CA PHE A 143 -0.66 -19.94 8.69
C PHE A 143 -2.18 -20.07 8.52
N ASN A 144 -2.89 -18.96 8.41
CA ASN A 144 -4.35 -18.97 8.28
C ASN A 144 -4.85 -19.39 6.88
N THR A 145 -4.04 -19.18 5.83
CA THR A 145 -4.44 -19.41 4.43
C THR A 145 -3.88 -20.73 3.89
N CYS A 146 -2.63 -21.05 4.23
CA CYS A 146 -1.87 -22.21 3.69
C CYS A 146 -1.12 -22.92 4.82
N MET A 147 -1.81 -23.34 5.90
CA MET A 147 -1.21 -23.93 7.11
C MET A 147 -0.37 -25.18 6.86
N HIS A 148 -0.55 -25.83 5.73
CA HIS A 148 0.23 -27.01 5.31
C HIS A 148 1.60 -26.62 4.73
N ARG A 149 1.89 -25.31 4.53
CA ARG A 149 3.16 -24.82 4.00
C ARG A 149 4.09 -24.37 5.11
N THR A 150 5.38 -24.54 4.88
CA THR A 150 6.43 -24.08 5.79
C THR A 150 6.80 -22.63 5.52
N SER A 151 6.97 -21.84 6.58
CA SER A 151 7.37 -20.44 6.45
C SER A 151 8.38 -19.99 7.49
N ALA A 152 9.23 -19.04 7.14
CA ALA A 152 10.16 -18.42 8.07
C ALA A 152 10.31 -16.92 7.84
N VAL A 153 10.48 -16.16 8.94
CA VAL A 153 10.75 -14.72 8.91
C VAL A 153 12.26 -14.49 8.95
N CYS A 154 12.79 -13.99 7.84
CA CYS A 154 14.21 -13.69 7.64
C CYS A 154 14.57 -12.33 8.26
N HIS A 155 14.83 -12.34 9.58
CA HIS A 155 15.12 -11.15 10.38
C HIS A 155 16.28 -11.41 11.36
N GLY A 156 16.97 -10.34 11.80
CA GLY A 156 18.10 -10.39 12.73
C GLY A 156 19.45 -10.13 12.06
N THR A 157 20.52 -10.72 12.59
CA THR A 157 21.90 -10.58 12.07
C THR A 157 22.05 -11.12 10.65
N ALA A 158 23.09 -10.72 9.93
CA ALA A 158 23.38 -11.20 8.58
C ALA A 158 23.49 -12.72 8.52
N ASP A 159 24.18 -13.36 9.50
CA ASP A 159 24.35 -14.81 9.53
C ASP A 159 23.04 -15.56 9.79
N LYS A 160 22.18 -15.04 10.68
CA LYS A 160 20.84 -15.59 10.91
C LYS A 160 20.01 -15.50 9.61
N ARG A 161 20.07 -14.37 8.91
CA ARG A 161 19.37 -14.19 7.64
C ARG A 161 19.85 -15.16 6.57
N ARG A 162 21.18 -15.34 6.42
CA ARG A 162 21.77 -16.30 5.48
C ARG A 162 21.32 -17.74 5.77
N LYS A 163 21.31 -18.15 7.05
CA LYS A 163 20.82 -19.48 7.44
C LYS A 163 19.37 -19.69 7.01
N ILE A 164 18.50 -18.68 7.17
CA ILE A 164 17.09 -18.78 6.80
C ILE A 164 16.92 -18.79 5.27
N ILE A 165 17.64 -17.92 4.52
CA ILE A 165 17.57 -17.91 3.06
C ILE A 165 18.02 -19.24 2.46
N ASN A 166 19.04 -19.89 3.05
CA ASN A 166 19.58 -21.16 2.57
C ASN A 166 18.88 -22.39 3.17
N SER A 167 17.77 -22.20 3.89
CA SER A 167 16.96 -23.30 4.44
C SER A 167 15.93 -23.82 3.44
N GLU A 168 15.25 -24.92 3.81
CA GLU A 168 14.24 -25.58 2.98
C GLU A 168 12.82 -24.97 3.13
N TYR A 169 12.65 -23.84 3.82
CA TYR A 169 11.35 -23.21 3.93
C TYR A 169 10.79 -22.82 2.58
N GLU A 170 9.51 -23.10 2.38
CA GLU A 170 8.80 -22.82 1.13
C GLU A 170 8.50 -21.33 0.97
N PHE A 171 8.07 -20.66 2.07
CA PHE A 171 7.86 -19.21 2.12
C PHE A 171 8.91 -18.55 3.01
N ILE A 172 9.64 -17.59 2.46
CA ILE A 172 10.56 -16.77 3.24
C ILE A 172 10.12 -15.32 3.18
N ILE A 173 9.91 -14.72 4.36
CA ILE A 173 9.45 -13.34 4.53
C ILE A 173 10.64 -12.48 4.94
N ILE A 174 10.90 -11.40 4.20
CA ILE A 174 12.04 -10.51 4.43
C ILE A 174 11.63 -9.04 4.26
N ASN A 175 12.25 -8.14 5.04
CA ASN A 175 12.04 -6.70 4.84
C ASN A 175 12.93 -6.14 3.72
N TYR A 176 12.54 -5.00 3.15
CA TYR A 176 13.24 -4.37 2.00
C TYR A 176 14.75 -4.23 2.19
N ASP A 177 15.20 -3.73 3.36
CA ASP A 177 16.61 -3.50 3.61
C ASP A 177 17.36 -4.82 3.88
N GLY A 178 16.65 -5.83 4.40
CA GLY A 178 17.17 -7.17 4.57
C GLY A 178 17.59 -7.83 3.25
N VAL A 179 16.88 -7.54 2.17
CA VAL A 179 17.20 -8.05 0.82
C VAL A 179 18.61 -7.63 0.39
N ASN A 180 19.03 -6.40 0.71
CA ASN A 180 20.37 -5.93 0.37
C ASN A 180 21.47 -6.71 1.10
N ILE A 181 21.20 -7.15 2.35
CA ILE A 181 22.17 -7.84 3.21
C ILE A 181 22.47 -9.26 2.67
N VAL A 182 21.43 -9.94 2.16
CA VAL A 182 21.53 -11.35 1.70
C VAL A 182 21.30 -11.50 0.19
N GLN A 183 21.60 -10.46 -0.59
CA GLN A 183 21.36 -10.43 -2.04
C GLN A 183 21.94 -11.64 -2.76
N GLU A 184 23.20 -12.01 -2.46
CA GLU A 184 23.89 -13.12 -3.15
C GLU A 184 23.32 -14.48 -2.73
N ASP A 185 22.88 -14.62 -1.49
CA ASP A 185 22.19 -15.83 -1.01
C ASP A 185 20.82 -15.98 -1.67
N ILE A 186 20.07 -14.89 -1.84
CA ILE A 186 18.77 -14.91 -2.55
C ILE A 186 18.96 -15.37 -4.00
N LYS A 187 19.99 -14.89 -4.72
CA LYS A 187 20.26 -15.34 -6.09
C LYS A 187 20.54 -16.83 -6.19
N LYS A 188 21.20 -17.41 -5.19
CA LYS A 188 21.50 -18.84 -5.10
C LYS A 188 20.30 -19.65 -4.60
N GLY A 189 19.39 -19.01 -3.91
CA GLY A 189 18.29 -19.65 -3.19
C GLY A 189 17.15 -20.17 -4.06
N ASN A 190 17.22 -20.02 -5.40
CA ASN A 190 16.25 -20.53 -6.37
C ASN A 190 14.79 -20.20 -6.03
N PHE A 191 14.51 -18.92 -5.81
CA PHE A 191 13.15 -18.43 -5.61
C PHE A 191 12.42 -18.28 -6.96
N ASP A 192 11.42 -19.10 -7.19
CA ASP A 192 10.65 -19.11 -8.42
C ASP A 192 9.64 -17.94 -8.48
N LEU A 193 9.20 -17.48 -7.30
CA LEU A 193 8.25 -16.38 -7.16
C LEU A 193 8.75 -15.37 -6.12
N VAL A 194 8.71 -14.10 -6.50
CA VAL A 194 8.92 -12.96 -5.60
C VAL A 194 7.60 -12.17 -5.49
N ILE A 195 7.09 -12.04 -4.29
CA ILE A 195 5.92 -11.21 -3.97
C ILE A 195 6.43 -9.96 -3.24
N VAL A 196 6.08 -8.78 -3.74
CA VAL A 196 6.44 -7.50 -3.12
C VAL A 196 5.16 -6.82 -2.62
N ASP A 197 5.03 -6.70 -1.32
CA ASP A 197 3.96 -5.92 -0.71
C ASP A 197 4.39 -4.45 -0.54
N GLU A 198 3.44 -3.52 -0.62
CA GLU A 198 3.67 -2.07 -0.65
C GLU A 198 4.76 -1.68 -1.68
N ALA A 199 4.51 -2.09 -2.93
CA ALA A 199 5.45 -1.98 -4.04
C ALA A 199 5.96 -0.55 -4.30
N ASN A 200 5.30 0.49 -3.77
CA ASN A 200 5.73 1.88 -3.83
C ASN A 200 7.15 2.11 -3.29
N ALA A 201 7.66 1.21 -2.44
CA ALA A 201 9.06 1.20 -1.99
C ALA A 201 10.08 1.12 -3.15
N TYR A 202 9.64 0.66 -4.32
CA TYR A 202 10.46 0.46 -5.53
C TYR A 202 10.20 1.47 -6.66
N LYS A 203 9.49 2.57 -6.39
CA LYS A 203 9.15 3.59 -7.39
C LYS A 203 10.36 4.32 -8.00
N SER A 204 11.47 4.41 -7.28
CA SER A 204 12.68 5.12 -7.73
C SER A 204 13.80 4.17 -8.12
N THR A 205 14.22 4.22 -9.39
CA THR A 205 15.33 3.42 -9.95
C THR A 205 16.71 3.80 -9.41
N SER A 206 16.85 4.95 -8.75
CA SER A 206 18.13 5.41 -8.18
C SER A 206 18.46 4.76 -6.83
N THR A 207 17.45 4.22 -6.13
CA THR A 207 17.62 3.62 -4.81
C THR A 207 18.37 2.30 -4.84
N THR A 208 19.11 1.99 -3.76
CA THR A 208 19.79 0.71 -3.58
C THR A 208 18.78 -0.45 -3.63
N ARG A 209 17.60 -0.31 -2.99
CA ARG A 209 16.53 -1.30 -3.02
C ARG A 209 16.15 -1.70 -4.44
N TRP A 210 15.90 -0.70 -5.29
CA TRP A 210 15.53 -0.95 -6.68
C TRP A 210 16.64 -1.66 -7.45
N LYS A 211 17.89 -1.18 -7.31
CA LYS A 211 19.06 -1.77 -7.97
C LYS A 211 19.28 -3.23 -7.55
N THR A 212 19.10 -3.52 -6.27
CA THR A 212 19.19 -4.90 -5.75
C THR A 212 18.05 -5.76 -6.32
N MET A 213 16.80 -5.28 -6.30
CA MET A 213 15.67 -6.01 -6.88
C MET A 213 15.89 -6.34 -8.36
N ASN A 214 16.38 -5.37 -9.13
CA ASN A 214 16.67 -5.56 -10.55
C ASN A 214 17.80 -6.60 -10.82
N LYS A 215 18.63 -6.91 -9.83
CA LYS A 215 19.68 -7.95 -9.93
C LYS A 215 19.18 -9.34 -9.51
N ILE A 216 18.18 -9.43 -8.63
CA ILE A 216 17.66 -10.72 -8.15
C ILE A 216 16.50 -11.24 -8.99
N VAL A 217 15.74 -10.35 -9.63
CA VAL A 217 14.62 -10.74 -10.50
C VAL A 217 15.12 -10.97 -11.92
N THR A 218 15.08 -12.22 -12.35
CA THR A 218 15.47 -12.65 -13.70
C THR A 218 14.25 -12.72 -14.64
N ILE A 219 14.49 -13.12 -15.89
CA ILE A 219 13.41 -13.38 -16.85
C ILE A 219 12.53 -14.57 -16.40
N ASP A 220 13.11 -15.52 -15.69
CA ASP A 220 12.43 -16.72 -15.22
C ASP A 220 11.71 -16.54 -13.90
N THR A 221 12.11 -15.57 -13.10
CA THR A 221 11.48 -15.25 -11.83
C THR A 221 10.07 -14.70 -12.05
N ARG A 222 9.05 -15.29 -11.39
CA ARG A 222 7.73 -14.68 -11.27
C ARG A 222 7.82 -13.50 -10.33
N LEU A 223 7.17 -12.39 -10.66
CA LEU A 223 7.19 -11.18 -9.83
C LEU A 223 5.79 -10.59 -9.72
N TRP A 224 5.22 -10.59 -8.52
CA TRP A 224 3.96 -9.92 -8.23
C TRP A 224 4.20 -8.72 -7.33
N MET A 225 3.87 -7.54 -7.82
CA MET A 225 4.01 -6.29 -7.09
C MET A 225 2.64 -5.78 -6.64
N MET A 226 2.45 -5.68 -5.33
CA MET A 226 1.16 -5.34 -4.73
C MET A 226 1.21 -3.97 -4.06
N THR A 227 0.21 -3.13 -4.32
CA THR A 227 -0.03 -1.86 -3.62
C THR A 227 -1.44 -1.37 -3.87
N GLY A 228 -2.08 -0.77 -2.87
CA GLY A 228 -3.40 -0.16 -3.04
C GLY A 228 -3.37 1.20 -3.76
N THR A 229 -2.21 1.83 -3.85
CA THR A 229 -2.06 3.22 -4.32
C THR A 229 -0.90 3.38 -5.33
N PRO A 230 -1.01 2.76 -6.53
CA PRO A 230 0.05 2.89 -7.55
C PRO A 230 0.18 4.34 -8.02
N ALA A 231 1.43 4.82 -8.15
CA ALA A 231 1.75 6.18 -8.62
C ALA A 231 1.00 7.30 -7.86
N SER A 232 0.89 7.17 -6.53
CA SER A 232 0.07 8.02 -5.67
C SER A 232 0.52 9.47 -5.57
N GLN A 233 1.78 9.75 -5.83
CA GLN A 233 2.34 11.11 -5.72
C GLN A 233 2.59 11.76 -7.09
N SER A 234 3.01 10.96 -8.07
CA SER A 234 3.39 11.48 -9.40
C SER A 234 3.29 10.39 -10.46
N PRO A 235 2.97 10.74 -11.73
CA PRO A 235 3.13 9.83 -12.86
C PRO A 235 4.54 9.24 -13.00
N LEU A 236 5.55 9.92 -12.44
CA LEU A 236 6.94 9.45 -12.42
C LEU A 236 7.14 8.20 -11.55
N ASP A 237 6.30 8.00 -10.54
CA ASP A 237 6.39 6.86 -9.62
C ASP A 237 6.14 5.52 -10.32
N ALA A 238 5.39 5.52 -11.42
CA ALA A 238 5.15 4.34 -12.24
C ALA A 238 6.41 3.78 -12.90
N TYR A 239 7.41 4.62 -13.16
CA TYR A 239 8.60 4.22 -13.93
C TYR A 239 9.38 3.08 -13.27
N GLY A 240 9.72 3.22 -12.00
CA GLY A 240 10.49 2.19 -11.28
C GLY A 240 9.77 0.86 -11.20
N LEU A 241 8.46 0.88 -11.00
CA LEU A 241 7.61 -0.31 -10.95
C LEU A 241 7.53 -0.99 -12.32
N ALA A 242 7.24 -0.23 -13.38
CA ALA A 242 7.16 -0.74 -14.74
C ALA A 242 8.51 -1.32 -15.22
N ARG A 243 9.63 -0.71 -14.84
CA ARG A 243 10.97 -1.25 -15.19
C ARG A 243 11.25 -2.63 -14.62
N LEU A 244 10.65 -3.01 -13.50
CA LEU A 244 10.80 -4.34 -12.89
C LEU A 244 9.84 -5.38 -13.49
N VAL A 245 8.59 -5.01 -13.73
CA VAL A 245 7.53 -5.94 -14.15
C VAL A 245 7.42 -6.04 -15.68
N CYS A 246 7.38 -4.91 -16.36
CA CYS A 246 7.14 -4.80 -17.79
C CYS A 246 8.07 -3.75 -18.46
N PRO A 247 9.40 -3.99 -18.46
CA PRO A 247 10.41 -3.01 -18.89
C PRO A 247 10.20 -2.48 -20.32
N ASN A 248 9.58 -3.27 -21.19
CA ASN A 248 9.32 -2.88 -22.59
C ASN A 248 8.16 -1.87 -22.75
N ARG A 249 7.42 -1.55 -21.68
CA ARG A 249 6.31 -0.60 -21.73
C ARG A 249 6.72 0.82 -21.39
N VAL A 250 7.92 1.02 -20.90
CA VAL A 250 8.48 2.32 -20.56
C VAL A 250 9.83 2.53 -21.26
N PRO A 251 10.21 3.77 -21.56
CA PRO A 251 11.51 4.07 -22.16
C PRO A 251 12.67 3.54 -21.30
N LYS A 252 13.80 3.27 -21.93
CA LYS A 252 15.02 2.83 -21.23
C LYS A 252 15.51 3.85 -20.20
N PHE A 253 15.37 5.14 -20.50
CA PHE A 253 15.86 6.26 -19.69
C PHE A 253 14.72 6.97 -18.97
N LYS A 254 14.92 7.27 -17.68
CA LYS A 254 13.92 7.95 -16.83
C LYS A 254 13.54 9.34 -17.36
N ASN A 255 14.48 10.09 -17.93
CA ASN A 255 14.20 11.41 -18.52
C ASN A 255 13.19 11.31 -19.66
N ALA A 256 13.33 10.33 -20.56
CA ALA A 256 12.37 10.12 -21.63
C ALA A 256 10.97 9.76 -21.09
N TRP A 257 10.88 9.02 -19.98
CA TRP A 257 9.61 8.80 -19.30
C TRP A 257 9.03 10.10 -18.73
N ARG A 258 9.87 10.89 -18.03
CA ARG A 258 9.44 12.19 -17.51
C ARG A 258 8.88 13.07 -18.61
N ASP A 259 9.59 13.23 -19.72
CA ASP A 259 9.19 14.10 -20.84
C ASP A 259 7.91 13.59 -21.55
N LYS A 260 7.65 12.27 -21.46
CA LYS A 260 6.41 11.66 -21.95
C LYS A 260 5.21 11.99 -21.07
N VAL A 261 5.34 11.93 -19.74
CA VAL A 261 4.22 12.05 -18.80
C VAL A 261 4.11 13.40 -18.12
N MET A 262 5.14 14.26 -18.22
CA MET A 262 5.20 15.57 -17.60
C MET A 262 5.57 16.63 -18.66
N TYR A 263 5.24 17.88 -18.40
CA TYR A 263 5.77 19.03 -19.12
C TYR A 263 6.31 20.08 -18.16
N GLN A 264 7.32 20.79 -18.59
CA GLN A 264 7.99 21.80 -17.79
C GLN A 264 7.30 23.15 -17.95
N VAL A 265 6.88 23.74 -16.83
CA VAL A 265 6.26 25.08 -16.79
C VAL A 265 7.29 26.15 -16.45
N SER A 266 8.24 25.81 -15.60
CA SER A 266 9.38 26.67 -15.27
C SER A 266 10.61 25.80 -14.97
N ARG A 267 11.78 26.44 -14.76
CA ARG A 267 13.05 25.73 -14.47
C ARG A 267 12.92 24.64 -13.41
N PHE A 268 12.00 24.78 -12.44
CA PHE A 268 11.82 23.86 -11.33
C PHE A 268 10.41 23.26 -11.21
N LYS A 269 9.45 23.69 -12.06
CA LYS A 269 8.04 23.25 -11.99
C LYS A 269 7.69 22.37 -13.18
N TRP A 270 7.29 21.15 -12.89
CA TRP A 270 6.77 20.16 -13.83
C TRP A 270 5.33 19.81 -13.50
N LEU A 271 4.46 19.76 -14.48
CA LEU A 271 3.07 19.33 -14.33
C LEU A 271 2.79 18.07 -15.16
N PRO A 272 1.85 17.23 -14.72
CA PRO A 272 1.41 16.09 -15.51
C PRO A 272 0.80 16.52 -16.84
N ARG A 273 1.14 15.80 -17.90
CA ARG A 273 0.44 15.97 -19.19
C ARG A 273 -1.00 15.47 -19.10
N PRO A 274 -1.94 15.97 -19.90
CA PRO A 274 -3.31 15.45 -19.96
C PRO A 274 -3.37 13.93 -20.24
N THR A 275 -2.41 13.40 -21.01
CA THR A 275 -2.28 11.98 -21.35
C THR A 275 -1.63 11.13 -20.25
N ALA A 276 -1.02 11.74 -19.24
CA ALA A 276 -0.20 11.04 -18.23
C ALA A 276 -0.93 9.88 -17.56
N LYS A 277 -2.22 10.03 -17.28
CA LYS A 277 -3.04 8.96 -16.67
C LYS A 277 -3.09 7.72 -17.57
N ASN A 278 -3.31 7.88 -18.88
CA ASN A 278 -3.36 6.78 -19.82
C ASN A 278 -1.98 6.15 -20.04
N ASP A 279 -0.92 6.97 -20.07
CA ASP A 279 0.45 6.49 -20.19
C ASP A 279 0.87 5.66 -18.97
N VAL A 280 0.54 6.10 -17.75
CA VAL A 280 0.74 5.35 -16.49
C VAL A 280 -0.06 4.05 -16.51
N TYR A 281 -1.34 4.11 -16.87
CA TYR A 281 -2.17 2.91 -16.99
C TYR A 281 -1.58 1.89 -17.97
N SER A 282 -1.13 2.34 -19.13
CA SER A 282 -0.47 1.48 -20.12
C SER A 282 0.85 0.89 -19.59
N ALA A 283 1.64 1.68 -18.88
CA ALA A 283 2.93 1.26 -18.33
C ALA A 283 2.80 0.22 -17.21
N LEU A 284 1.74 0.32 -16.39
CA LEU A 284 1.50 -0.55 -15.24
C LEU A 284 0.55 -1.73 -15.55
N ASN A 285 0.77 -2.38 -16.70
CA ASN A 285 0.03 -3.58 -17.11
C ASN A 285 1.00 -4.73 -17.39
N PRO A 286 0.63 -6.00 -17.10
CA PRO A 286 -0.70 -6.46 -16.65
C PRO A 286 -0.97 -6.14 -15.17
N ALA A 287 -2.18 -5.70 -14.88
CA ALA A 287 -2.62 -5.33 -13.54
C ALA A 287 -4.07 -5.75 -13.29
N ILE A 288 -4.35 -6.12 -12.04
CA ILE A 288 -5.70 -6.30 -11.53
C ILE A 288 -5.98 -5.25 -10.46
N ARG A 289 -7.21 -4.73 -10.44
CA ARG A 289 -7.67 -3.74 -9.46
C ARG A 289 -9.11 -3.96 -9.08
N PHE A 290 -9.34 -4.04 -7.79
CA PHE A 290 -10.66 -3.95 -7.17
C PHE A 290 -10.69 -2.79 -6.19
N ALA A 291 -11.68 -1.92 -6.33
CA ALA A 291 -11.97 -0.92 -5.32
C ALA A 291 -12.81 -1.57 -4.21
N LYS A 292 -12.59 -1.12 -2.97
CA LYS A 292 -13.23 -1.71 -1.79
C LYS A 292 -14.75 -1.65 -1.87
N ASN A 293 -15.29 -0.51 -2.27
CA ASN A 293 -16.73 -0.30 -2.44
C ASN A 293 -17.38 -1.13 -3.56
N GLN A 294 -16.59 -1.76 -4.42
CA GLN A 294 -17.09 -2.63 -5.49
C GLN A 294 -17.20 -4.10 -5.07
N CYS A 295 -16.54 -4.49 -4.00
CA CYS A 295 -16.36 -5.90 -3.66
C CYS A 295 -16.62 -6.24 -2.19
N LEU A 296 -16.83 -5.25 -1.32
CA LEU A 296 -17.10 -5.45 0.10
C LEU A 296 -18.30 -4.60 0.52
N ASP A 297 -19.24 -5.23 1.20
CA ASP A 297 -20.35 -4.55 1.87
C ASP A 297 -19.89 -4.19 3.30
N LEU A 298 -19.36 -2.99 3.45
CA LEU A 298 -18.89 -2.46 4.72
C LEU A 298 -19.77 -1.30 5.18
N PRO A 299 -19.92 -1.10 6.49
CA PRO A 299 -20.60 0.08 7.00
C PRO A 299 -19.96 1.38 6.51
N ASP A 300 -20.77 2.41 6.33
CA ASP A 300 -20.29 3.72 5.88
C ASP A 300 -19.29 4.33 6.83
N VAL A 301 -18.33 5.08 6.26
CA VAL A 301 -17.37 5.90 6.99
C VAL A 301 -17.90 7.33 7.08
N MET A 302 -18.22 7.77 8.29
CA MET A 302 -18.61 9.15 8.57
C MET A 302 -17.38 9.99 8.89
N TYR A 303 -17.33 11.20 8.37
CA TYR A 303 -16.24 12.15 8.65
C TYR A 303 -16.76 13.31 9.49
N GLN A 304 -16.16 13.51 10.65
CA GLN A 304 -16.45 14.61 11.57
C GLN A 304 -15.24 15.51 11.72
N THR A 305 -15.48 16.78 11.96
CA THR A 305 -14.44 17.77 12.24
C THR A 305 -14.74 18.42 13.58
N ARG A 306 -13.75 18.50 14.46
CA ARG A 306 -13.77 19.27 15.70
C ARG A 306 -12.91 20.50 15.54
N GLU A 307 -13.53 21.65 15.52
CA GLU A 307 -12.85 22.95 15.45
C GLU A 307 -12.37 23.34 16.85
N ILE A 308 -11.05 23.46 17.00
CA ILE A 308 -10.42 23.77 18.27
C ILE A 308 -9.44 24.91 18.04
N PRO A 309 -9.83 26.16 18.26
CA PRO A 309 -8.98 27.33 18.06
C PRO A 309 -7.67 27.19 18.81
N LEU A 310 -6.59 27.69 18.21
CA LEU A 310 -5.29 27.76 18.86
C LEU A 310 -5.38 28.62 20.12
N THR A 311 -4.71 28.19 21.19
CA THR A 311 -4.56 29.03 22.39
C THR A 311 -3.79 30.31 22.07
N PRO A 312 -3.94 31.40 22.83
CA PRO A 312 -3.25 32.66 22.57
C PRO A 312 -1.73 32.49 22.44
N GLN A 313 -1.14 31.62 23.26
CA GLN A 313 0.28 31.29 23.20
C GLN A 313 0.63 30.62 21.85
N ALA A 314 -0.05 29.54 21.50
CA ALA A 314 0.19 28.83 20.24
C ALA A 314 -0.05 29.72 19.01
N HIS A 315 -1.10 30.55 19.04
CA HIS A 315 -1.40 31.51 17.99
C HIS A 315 -0.28 32.54 17.78
N LYS A 316 0.32 33.06 18.88
CA LYS A 316 1.44 33.97 18.80
C LYS A 316 2.64 33.36 18.10
N TYR A 317 3.08 32.15 18.53
CA TYR A 317 4.19 31.44 17.91
C TYR A 317 3.90 31.05 16.46
N TYR A 318 2.68 30.63 16.17
CA TYR A 318 2.23 30.30 14.81
C TYR A 318 2.36 31.51 13.89
N LYS A 319 1.92 32.69 14.34
CA LYS A 319 2.02 33.93 13.58
C LYS A 319 3.47 34.37 13.39
N GLU A 320 4.28 34.35 14.44
CA GLU A 320 5.70 34.70 14.36
C GLU A 320 6.45 33.80 13.36
N LEU A 321 6.20 32.49 13.40
CA LEU A 321 6.81 31.58 12.45
C LEU A 321 6.32 31.83 11.02
N LYS A 322 5.03 32.13 10.83
CA LYS A 322 4.45 32.48 9.53
C LYS A 322 5.10 33.75 8.95
N ASP A 323 5.28 34.79 9.79
CA ASP A 323 5.90 36.05 9.38
C ASP A 323 7.39 35.85 9.01
N GLN A 324 8.15 35.03 9.75
CA GLN A 324 9.53 34.66 9.39
C GLN A 324 9.58 33.93 8.04
N MET A 325 8.70 32.98 7.80
CA MET A 325 8.61 32.24 6.54
C MET A 325 8.28 33.16 5.36
N LEU A 326 7.48 34.21 5.56
CA LEU A 326 7.20 35.23 4.56
C LEU A 326 8.46 36.02 4.17
N ILE A 327 9.28 36.39 5.15
CA ILE A 327 10.53 37.10 4.91
C ILE A 327 11.52 36.24 4.14
N GLU A 328 11.67 34.96 4.52
CA GLU A 328 12.51 33.99 3.82
C GLU A 328 12.01 33.76 2.38
N ALA A 329 10.71 33.65 2.19
CA ALA A 329 10.11 33.43 0.86
C ALA A 329 10.26 34.63 -0.08
N ALA A 330 10.37 35.85 0.44
CA ALA A 330 10.58 37.06 -0.37
C ALA A 330 12.01 37.17 -0.95
N GLY A 331 12.99 36.47 -0.33
CA GLY A 331 14.40 36.48 -0.74
C GLY A 331 14.88 35.24 -1.51
N GLU A 332 14.16 34.11 -1.46
CA GLU A 332 14.62 32.83 -2.00
C GLU A 332 13.54 32.12 -2.83
N GLN A 333 14.01 31.17 -3.68
CA GLN A 333 13.10 30.26 -4.39
C GLN A 333 12.53 29.19 -3.44
N ILE A 334 11.21 29.16 -3.29
CA ILE A 334 10.51 28.16 -2.51
C ILE A 334 10.70 26.77 -3.16
N THR A 335 11.45 25.89 -2.52
CA THR A 335 11.57 24.49 -2.94
C THR A 335 10.49 23.65 -2.24
N SER A 336 10.12 22.52 -2.84
CA SER A 336 9.15 21.60 -2.22
C SER A 336 9.64 21.03 -0.88
N VAL A 337 10.94 20.92 -0.68
CA VAL A 337 11.56 20.44 0.58
C VAL A 337 11.39 21.50 1.68
N ASN A 338 11.70 22.75 1.40
CA ASN A 338 11.56 23.84 2.36
C ASN A 338 10.08 24.08 2.71
N ALA A 339 9.19 24.06 1.71
CA ALA A 339 7.75 24.16 1.93
C ALA A 339 7.21 23.05 2.86
N ALA A 340 7.61 21.80 2.63
CA ALA A 340 7.19 20.69 3.47
C ALA A 340 7.71 20.80 4.91
N ALA A 341 8.97 21.21 5.09
CA ALA A 341 9.56 21.42 6.42
C ALA A 341 8.82 22.50 7.19
N ASN A 342 8.53 23.63 6.55
CA ASN A 342 7.86 24.78 7.14
C ASN A 342 6.40 24.47 7.50
N LEU A 343 5.65 23.83 6.59
CA LEU A 343 4.29 23.34 6.90
C LEU A 343 4.29 22.38 8.09
N ASN A 344 5.29 21.50 8.17
CA ASN A 344 5.41 20.56 9.29
C ASN A 344 5.62 21.28 10.63
N LYS A 345 6.43 22.35 10.68
CA LYS A 345 6.60 23.17 11.89
C LYS A 345 5.28 23.85 12.31
N LEU A 346 4.51 24.41 11.37
CA LEU A 346 3.20 24.98 11.65
C LEU A 346 2.20 23.93 12.18
N LEU A 347 2.20 22.73 11.63
CA LEU A 347 1.39 21.61 12.11
C LEU A 347 1.82 21.13 13.50
N GLN A 348 3.11 21.16 13.82
CA GLN A 348 3.63 20.85 15.15
C GLN A 348 3.11 21.84 16.21
N ILE A 349 3.18 23.15 15.94
CA ILE A 349 2.63 24.19 16.83
C ILE A 349 1.13 23.96 17.03
N SER A 350 0.39 23.71 15.93
CA SER A 350 -1.05 23.43 16.00
C SER A 350 -1.36 22.16 16.79
N GLY A 351 -0.50 21.15 16.73
CA GLY A 351 -0.61 19.87 17.45
C GLY A 351 -0.21 19.92 18.92
N GLY A 352 0.42 21.02 19.39
CA GLY A 352 0.71 21.26 20.79
C GLY A 352 2.18 21.23 21.20
N ALA A 353 3.11 20.95 20.30
CA ALA A 353 4.54 21.06 20.59
C ALA A 353 5.34 21.21 19.31
N VAL A 354 6.42 22.00 19.32
CA VAL A 354 7.34 22.16 18.19
C VAL A 354 8.77 21.84 18.60
N TYR A 355 9.50 21.14 17.72
CA TYR A 355 10.92 20.90 17.88
C TYR A 355 11.71 22.11 17.34
N THR A 356 12.59 22.66 18.17
CA THR A 356 13.55 23.68 17.77
C THR A 356 14.65 23.06 16.90
N ASP A 357 15.46 23.90 16.26
CA ASP A 357 16.61 23.44 15.48
C ASP A 357 17.70 22.79 16.38
N THR A 358 17.69 23.08 17.69
CA THR A 358 18.52 22.44 18.73
C THR A 358 17.92 21.14 19.27
N HIS A 359 16.82 20.63 18.69
CA HIS A 359 16.06 19.46 19.13
C HIS A 359 15.40 19.60 20.52
N GLU A 360 15.32 20.81 21.06
CA GLU A 360 14.51 21.08 22.24
C GLU A 360 13.02 21.10 21.86
N VAL A 361 12.16 20.80 22.82
CA VAL A 361 10.71 20.79 22.64
C VAL A 361 10.11 22.03 23.30
N VAL A 362 9.40 22.83 22.52
CA VAL A 362 8.56 23.91 23.05
C VAL A 362 7.12 23.41 23.09
N GLU A 363 6.55 23.32 24.29
CA GLU A 363 5.19 22.87 24.54
C GLU A 363 4.21 24.02 24.58
N PHE A 364 3.01 23.79 24.06
CA PHE A 364 1.89 24.71 24.10
C PHE A 364 0.76 24.15 24.95
N ASP A 365 -0.11 25.00 25.46
CA ASP A 365 -1.32 24.56 26.15
C ASP A 365 -2.27 23.86 25.15
N ILE A 366 -2.49 22.58 25.35
CA ILE A 366 -3.35 21.72 24.52
C ILE A 366 -4.63 21.28 25.23
N LYS A 367 -4.95 21.87 26.40
CA LYS A 367 -6.18 21.53 27.12
C LYS A 367 -7.44 21.54 26.25
N PRO A 368 -7.65 22.52 25.34
CA PRO A 368 -8.82 22.47 24.46
C PRO A 368 -8.89 21.23 23.57
N ARG A 369 -7.74 20.75 23.06
CA ARG A 369 -7.67 19.52 22.26
C ARG A 369 -7.90 18.27 23.10
N LEU A 370 -7.38 18.24 24.32
CA LEU A 370 -7.59 17.14 25.27
C LEU A 370 -9.06 17.05 25.71
N ASN A 371 -9.72 18.19 25.92
CA ASN A 371 -11.14 18.21 26.22
C ASN A 371 -11.97 17.65 25.05
N ALA A 372 -11.67 18.06 23.81
CA ALA A 372 -12.33 17.52 22.64
C ALA A 372 -12.08 16.02 22.44
N LEU A 373 -10.89 15.52 22.84
CA LEU A 373 -10.62 14.08 22.88
C LEU A 373 -11.53 13.37 23.88
N LEU A 374 -11.70 13.90 25.10
CA LEU A 374 -12.63 13.32 26.08
C LEU A 374 -14.07 13.30 25.59
N GLU A 375 -14.53 14.39 24.97
CA GLU A 375 -15.86 14.42 24.34
C GLU A 375 -16.04 13.29 23.33
N VAL A 376 -15.07 13.06 22.46
CA VAL A 376 -15.09 11.93 21.51
C VAL A 376 -15.11 10.58 22.24
N MET A 377 -14.38 10.46 23.37
CA MET A 377 -14.38 9.23 24.18
C MET A 377 -15.72 8.99 24.90
N GLU A 378 -16.44 10.04 25.24
CA GLU A 378 -17.79 9.97 25.84
C GLU A 378 -18.87 9.64 24.81
N GLU A 379 -18.70 10.07 23.56
CA GLU A 379 -19.64 9.82 22.45
C GLU A 379 -19.64 8.36 21.96
N THR A 380 -18.64 7.55 22.34
CA THR A 380 -18.54 6.16 21.89
C THR A 380 -18.23 5.20 23.03
N GLU A 381 -18.90 4.06 23.05
CA GLU A 381 -18.57 2.92 23.91
C GLU A 381 -17.50 2.00 23.29
N HIS A 382 -17.21 2.18 22.00
CA HIS A 382 -16.30 1.34 21.25
C HIS A 382 -14.85 1.75 21.45
N LYS A 383 -13.95 0.92 20.92
CA LYS A 383 -12.51 1.19 20.92
C LYS A 383 -12.15 2.29 19.92
N VAL A 384 -11.12 3.06 20.27
CA VAL A 384 -10.68 4.24 19.53
C VAL A 384 -9.22 4.11 19.11
N LEU A 385 -8.91 4.47 17.86
CA LEU A 385 -7.55 4.65 17.36
C LEU A 385 -7.25 6.14 17.28
N ILE A 386 -6.19 6.59 17.95
CA ILE A 386 -5.74 7.99 17.90
C ILE A 386 -4.43 8.03 17.11
N PHE A 387 -4.45 8.67 15.95
CA PHE A 387 -3.26 8.87 15.13
C PHE A 387 -2.59 10.21 15.45
N VAL A 388 -1.33 10.13 15.89
CA VAL A 388 -0.54 11.27 16.33
C VAL A 388 0.80 11.26 15.60
N PRO A 389 1.08 12.23 14.70
CA PRO A 389 2.33 12.23 13.92
C PRO A 389 3.60 12.43 14.76
N TYR A 390 3.49 13.12 15.91
CA TYR A 390 4.63 13.59 16.69
C TYR A 390 4.81 12.78 17.97
N ARG A 391 6.01 12.27 18.21
CA ARG A 391 6.29 11.35 19.31
C ARG A 391 6.03 11.94 20.70
N HIS A 392 6.49 13.15 20.96
CA HIS A 392 6.29 13.83 22.23
C HIS A 392 4.80 13.92 22.61
N THR A 393 3.97 14.28 21.64
CA THR A 393 2.52 14.40 21.81
C THR A 393 1.86 13.02 22.11
N ILE A 394 2.42 11.92 21.62
CA ILE A 394 1.92 10.55 21.90
C ILE A 394 1.98 10.25 23.39
N GLU A 395 3.12 10.50 24.02
CA GLU A 395 3.34 10.25 25.45
C GLU A 395 2.45 11.14 26.30
N PHE A 396 2.30 12.40 25.91
CA PHE A 396 1.44 13.36 26.58
C PHE A 396 -0.04 12.91 26.56
N ILE A 397 -0.56 12.53 25.41
CA ILE A 397 -1.94 12.02 25.26
C ILE A 397 -2.13 10.75 26.09
N SER A 398 -1.18 9.84 26.09
CA SER A 398 -1.25 8.60 26.87
C SER A 398 -1.34 8.87 28.37
N ASN A 399 -0.49 9.75 28.88
CA ASN A 399 -0.52 10.14 30.28
C ASN A 399 -1.85 10.81 30.66
N PHE A 400 -2.38 11.64 29.80
CA PHE A 400 -3.68 12.29 30.01
C PHE A 400 -4.84 11.27 30.03
N LEU A 401 -4.86 10.32 29.09
CA LEU A 401 -5.86 9.25 29.07
C LEU A 401 -5.79 8.39 30.34
N THR A 402 -4.57 8.07 30.77
CA THR A 402 -4.34 7.28 32.00
C THR A 402 -4.83 8.02 33.24
N SER A 403 -4.57 9.33 33.34
CA SER A 403 -5.06 10.17 34.46
C SER A 403 -6.59 10.30 34.49
N ASN A 404 -7.26 10.05 33.34
CA ASN A 404 -8.73 9.99 33.26
C ASN A 404 -9.28 8.55 33.29
N ASN A 405 -8.50 7.58 33.81
CA ASN A 405 -8.86 6.16 33.93
C ASN A 405 -9.22 5.47 32.60
N ILE A 406 -8.68 5.95 31.48
CA ILE A 406 -8.86 5.34 30.17
C ILE A 406 -7.65 4.47 29.85
N VAL A 407 -7.85 3.15 29.83
CA VAL A 407 -6.78 2.19 29.54
C VAL A 407 -6.35 2.31 28.09
N ASN A 408 -5.09 2.65 27.87
CA ASN A 408 -4.52 2.87 26.56
C ASN A 408 -3.14 2.23 26.42
N GLU A 409 -2.71 2.03 25.17
CA GLU A 409 -1.39 1.51 24.80
C GLU A 409 -0.81 2.33 23.64
N LEU A 410 0.52 2.35 23.55
CA LEU A 410 1.26 3.13 22.56
C LEU A 410 1.83 2.25 21.45
N ILE A 411 1.77 2.74 20.21
CA ILE A 411 2.47 2.12 19.06
C ILE A 411 3.28 3.19 18.32
N HIS A 412 4.60 3.14 18.44
CA HIS A 412 5.54 4.01 17.74
C HIS A 412 6.80 3.24 17.29
N GLY A 413 7.74 3.92 16.66
CA GLY A 413 8.91 3.30 16.02
C GLY A 413 9.78 2.44 16.93
N ASP A 414 9.93 2.79 18.22
CA ASP A 414 10.81 2.08 19.15
C ASP A 414 10.15 0.84 19.78
N ILE A 415 8.85 0.63 19.58
CA ILE A 415 8.18 -0.57 20.04
C ILE A 415 8.62 -1.76 19.18
N SER A 416 9.17 -2.79 19.82
CA SER A 416 9.60 -4.00 19.11
C SER A 416 8.44 -4.68 18.37
N ALA A 417 8.74 -5.38 17.30
CA ALA A 417 7.73 -6.07 16.49
C ALA A 417 6.91 -7.06 17.32
N THR A 418 7.55 -7.78 18.26
CA THR A 418 6.90 -8.75 19.16
C THR A 418 5.93 -8.04 20.11
N LYS A 419 6.37 -6.95 20.78
CA LYS A 419 5.51 -6.21 21.71
C LYS A 419 4.34 -5.55 20.95
N ARG A 420 4.58 -5.04 19.74
CA ARG A 420 3.52 -4.50 18.89
C ARG A 420 2.47 -5.56 18.53
N ALA A 421 2.90 -6.76 18.16
CA ALA A 421 1.98 -7.86 17.87
C ALA A 421 1.13 -8.23 19.08
N ASP A 422 1.72 -8.28 20.29
CA ASP A 422 1.01 -8.52 21.54
C ASP A 422 -0.02 -7.43 21.85
N ILE A 423 0.34 -6.15 21.73
CA ILE A 423 -0.59 -5.01 21.91
C ILE A 423 -1.78 -5.13 20.97
N ILE A 424 -1.52 -5.39 19.68
CA ILE A 424 -2.56 -5.54 18.67
C ILE A 424 -3.47 -6.71 18.97
N ASN A 425 -2.91 -7.85 19.38
CA ASN A 425 -3.69 -9.03 19.75
C ASN A 425 -4.60 -8.73 20.95
N ARG A 426 -4.07 -8.14 22.04
CA ARG A 426 -4.88 -7.74 23.21
C ARG A 426 -5.96 -6.73 22.81
N PHE A 427 -5.66 -5.77 21.97
CA PHE A 427 -6.66 -4.82 21.48
C PHE A 427 -7.81 -5.51 20.73
N GLN A 428 -7.52 -6.55 19.93
CA GLN A 428 -8.51 -7.25 19.12
C GLN A 428 -9.32 -8.30 19.92
N THR A 429 -8.74 -8.89 20.96
CA THR A 429 -9.34 -10.06 21.63
C THR A 429 -9.90 -9.78 23.02
N SER A 430 -9.49 -8.70 23.69
CA SER A 430 -9.92 -8.34 25.03
C SER A 430 -10.51 -6.94 25.09
N ASP A 431 -11.21 -6.59 26.16
CA ASP A 431 -11.84 -5.27 26.30
C ASP A 431 -10.81 -4.15 26.48
N ASN A 432 -9.69 -4.44 27.12
CA ASN A 432 -8.57 -3.52 27.28
C ASN A 432 -7.37 -3.89 26.41
N PRO A 433 -6.64 -2.92 25.87
CA PRO A 433 -6.84 -1.46 25.98
C PRO A 433 -8.07 -0.97 25.19
N ARG A 434 -8.71 0.08 25.68
CA ARG A 434 -9.80 0.77 24.97
C ARG A 434 -9.28 1.68 23.87
N VAL A 435 -8.10 2.25 24.05
CA VAL A 435 -7.48 3.20 23.11
C VAL A 435 -6.10 2.73 22.69
N LEU A 436 -5.81 2.86 21.40
CA LEU A 436 -4.43 2.82 20.88
C LEU A 436 -4.01 4.21 20.42
N VAL A 437 -2.93 4.74 20.99
CA VAL A 437 -2.30 5.98 20.52
C VAL A 437 -1.14 5.59 19.60
N ILE A 438 -1.25 5.95 18.33
CA ILE A 438 -0.45 5.34 17.26
C ILE A 438 0.28 6.40 16.45
N GLN A 439 1.58 6.23 16.27
CA GLN A 439 2.31 6.98 15.25
C GLN A 439 1.92 6.47 13.86
N PRO A 440 1.40 7.31 12.95
CA PRO A 440 0.85 6.86 11.65
C PRO A 440 1.77 5.94 10.85
N GLN A 441 3.06 6.26 10.79
CA GLN A 441 4.06 5.44 10.09
C GLN A 441 4.23 4.04 10.68
N SER A 442 3.99 3.89 11.99
CA SER A 442 4.11 2.60 12.70
C SER A 442 2.91 1.68 12.49
N ALA A 443 1.75 2.23 12.12
CA ALA A 443 0.53 1.48 11.85
C ALA A 443 0.14 1.46 10.37
N SER A 444 0.91 2.13 9.50
CA SER A 444 0.58 2.26 8.07
C SER A 444 0.57 0.94 7.31
N HIS A 445 1.08 -0.17 7.88
CA HIS A 445 1.24 -1.43 7.17
C HIS A 445 0.48 -2.59 7.83
N GLY A 446 -0.46 -3.19 7.11
CA GLY A 446 -0.95 -4.56 7.20
C GLY A 446 -1.73 -5.03 8.45
N VAL A 447 -1.81 -4.25 9.54
CA VAL A 447 -2.51 -4.70 10.75
C VAL A 447 -4.02 -4.51 10.67
N THR A 448 -4.79 -5.39 11.30
CA THR A 448 -6.25 -5.33 11.40
C THR A 448 -6.65 -4.81 12.79
N LEU A 449 -7.49 -3.77 12.85
CA LEU A 449 -7.95 -3.14 14.09
C LEU A 449 -9.46 -2.89 14.05
N THR A 450 -10.23 -3.88 13.59
CA THR A 450 -11.69 -3.80 13.37
C THR A 450 -12.53 -3.77 14.65
N ARG A 451 -11.94 -4.01 15.81
CA ARG A 451 -12.61 -3.77 17.11
C ARG A 451 -12.80 -2.27 17.39
N ALA A 452 -12.02 -1.41 16.73
CA ALA A 452 -12.26 0.03 16.73
C ALA A 452 -13.26 0.40 15.63
N ASN A 453 -14.10 1.36 15.91
CA ASN A 453 -14.98 2.00 14.93
C ASN A 453 -14.81 3.53 14.87
N VAL A 454 -13.93 4.07 15.71
CA VAL A 454 -13.57 5.49 15.70
C VAL A 454 -12.06 5.62 15.46
N VAL A 455 -11.71 6.45 14.48
CA VAL A 455 -10.35 6.93 14.22
C VAL A 455 -10.32 8.42 14.48
N LEU A 456 -9.44 8.87 15.35
CA LEU A 456 -9.18 10.28 15.61
C LEU A 456 -7.80 10.65 15.09
N PHE A 457 -7.74 11.64 14.21
CA PHE A 457 -6.48 12.28 13.82
C PHE A 457 -6.25 13.51 14.70
N TRP A 458 -5.23 13.44 15.56
CA TRP A 458 -4.81 14.55 16.43
C TRP A 458 -4.32 15.75 15.63
N SER A 459 -3.57 15.48 14.59
CA SER A 459 -3.09 16.43 13.57
C SER A 459 -3.08 15.72 12.21
N PRO A 460 -3.16 16.47 11.09
CA PRO A 460 -3.09 15.86 9.77
C PRO A 460 -1.72 15.22 9.51
N VAL A 461 -1.73 14.13 8.74
CA VAL A 461 -0.53 13.49 8.22
C VAL A 461 -0.13 14.11 6.88
N MET A 462 1.18 14.13 6.57
CA MET A 462 1.69 14.74 5.34
C MET A 462 1.49 13.89 4.07
N SER A 463 1.01 12.66 4.20
CA SER A 463 0.85 11.72 3.09
C SER A 463 -0.58 11.20 3.01
N VAL A 464 -1.21 11.36 1.83
CA VAL A 464 -2.52 10.77 1.52
C VAL A 464 -2.49 9.24 1.62
N GLU A 465 -1.38 8.63 1.22
CA GLU A 465 -1.19 7.18 1.33
C GLU A 465 -1.25 6.72 2.80
N VAL A 466 -0.49 7.38 3.68
CA VAL A 466 -0.49 7.09 5.12
C VAL A 466 -1.87 7.34 5.73
N TYR A 467 -2.54 8.43 5.35
CA TYR A 467 -3.90 8.75 5.79
C TYR A 467 -4.90 7.63 5.46
N LEU A 468 -4.94 7.22 4.20
CA LEU A 468 -5.82 6.14 3.75
C LEU A 468 -5.47 4.79 4.40
N GLN A 469 -4.18 4.51 4.59
CA GLN A 469 -3.73 3.31 5.29
C GLN A 469 -4.17 3.31 6.75
N CYS A 470 -4.12 4.44 7.45
CA CYS A 470 -4.61 4.56 8.83
C CYS A 470 -6.11 4.23 8.93
N ILE A 471 -6.94 4.80 8.07
CA ILE A 471 -8.38 4.53 8.04
C ILE A 471 -8.65 3.05 7.71
N ALA A 472 -7.92 2.50 6.75
CA ALA A 472 -8.07 1.09 6.35
C ALA A 472 -7.69 0.08 7.44
N ARG A 473 -7.20 0.50 8.61
CA ARG A 473 -7.01 -0.39 9.78
C ARG A 473 -8.33 -0.83 10.39
N MET A 474 -9.31 0.06 10.44
CA MET A 474 -10.66 -0.27 10.92
C MET A 474 -11.63 -0.58 9.78
N ASP A 475 -11.50 0.10 8.63
CA ASP A 475 -12.36 -0.02 7.46
C ASP A 475 -11.93 -1.21 6.58
N ARG A 476 -12.29 -2.42 7.01
CA ARG A 476 -11.97 -3.68 6.32
C ARG A 476 -12.90 -4.82 6.76
N VAL A 477 -12.79 -5.98 6.10
CA VAL A 477 -13.56 -7.19 6.43
C VAL A 477 -13.51 -7.49 7.92
N GLY A 478 -14.68 -7.73 8.51
CA GLY A 478 -14.87 -7.94 9.96
C GLY A 478 -15.33 -6.70 10.70
N GLN A 479 -15.43 -5.54 10.07
CA GLN A 479 -16.07 -4.36 10.65
C GLN A 479 -17.59 -4.47 10.51
N VAL A 480 -18.29 -4.43 11.64
CA VAL A 480 -19.76 -4.53 11.71
C VAL A 480 -20.42 -3.23 12.18
N ASN A 481 -19.63 -2.32 12.74
CA ASN A 481 -20.11 -1.06 13.27
C ASN A 481 -19.92 0.08 12.28
N LYS A 482 -20.81 1.08 12.28
CA LYS A 482 -20.60 2.34 11.56
C LYS A 482 -19.30 2.97 12.02
N MET A 483 -18.52 3.44 11.08
CA MET A 483 -17.19 3.97 11.32
C MET A 483 -17.20 5.50 11.35
N THR A 484 -16.44 6.10 12.26
CA THR A 484 -16.29 7.55 12.35
C THR A 484 -14.82 7.93 12.27
N VAL A 485 -14.50 8.85 11.39
CA VAL A 485 -13.17 9.49 11.29
C VAL A 485 -13.29 10.92 11.80
N VAL A 486 -12.64 11.21 12.91
CA VAL A 486 -12.65 12.52 13.57
C VAL A 486 -11.35 13.26 13.25
N HIS A 487 -11.47 14.48 12.73
CA HIS A 487 -10.35 15.39 12.51
C HIS A 487 -10.36 16.49 13.56
N LEU A 488 -9.29 16.59 14.36
CA LEU A 488 -9.06 17.77 15.19
C LEU A 488 -8.34 18.83 14.35
N GLN A 489 -8.89 20.04 14.29
CA GLN A 489 -8.28 21.13 13.54
C GLN A 489 -8.50 22.46 14.27
N GLY A 490 -7.49 23.34 14.24
CA GLY A 490 -7.55 24.64 14.92
C GLY A 490 -6.87 25.76 14.12
N SER A 491 -6.07 25.38 13.14
CA SER A 491 -5.34 26.32 12.27
C SER A 491 -5.76 26.16 10.80
N ASP A 492 -5.49 27.19 10.00
CA ASP A 492 -5.82 27.15 8.57
C ASP A 492 -4.97 26.10 7.83
N VAL A 493 -3.72 25.90 8.24
CA VAL A 493 -2.89 24.84 7.66
C VAL A 493 -3.48 23.46 7.90
N GLU A 494 -4.04 23.18 9.07
CA GLU A 494 -4.70 21.91 9.35
C GLU A 494 -5.96 21.72 8.47
N LYS A 495 -6.79 22.76 8.35
CA LYS A 495 -8.00 22.75 7.50
C LYS A 495 -7.67 22.41 6.05
N ARG A 496 -6.66 23.10 5.50
CA ARG A 496 -6.19 22.89 4.11
C ARG A 496 -5.59 21.50 3.92
N MET A 497 -4.80 21.02 4.89
CA MET A 497 -4.24 19.66 4.85
C MET A 497 -5.34 18.59 4.86
N TYR A 498 -6.34 18.69 5.73
CA TYR A 498 -7.46 17.73 5.73
C TYR A 498 -8.29 17.80 4.43
N ALA A 499 -8.47 18.98 3.86
CA ALA A 499 -9.15 19.14 2.56
C ALA A 499 -8.38 18.41 1.43
N MET A 500 -7.05 18.52 1.42
CA MET A 500 -6.16 17.80 0.50
C MET A 500 -6.24 16.28 0.72
N LEU A 501 -6.13 15.82 1.97
CA LEU A 501 -6.17 14.40 2.33
C LEU A 501 -7.50 13.73 1.93
N ARG A 502 -8.60 14.47 1.98
CA ARG A 502 -9.92 14.01 1.54
C ARG A 502 -10.15 14.09 0.02
N GLY A 503 -9.13 14.41 -0.76
CA GLY A 503 -9.19 14.40 -2.22
C GLY A 503 -9.93 15.59 -2.86
N LYS A 504 -10.09 16.69 -2.12
CA LYS A 504 -10.74 17.91 -2.62
C LYS A 504 -9.79 18.85 -3.38
N VAL A 505 -8.46 18.57 -3.39
CA VAL A 505 -7.42 19.37 -4.07
C VAL A 505 -6.49 18.44 -4.86
N ASP A 506 -6.06 18.88 -6.04
CA ASP A 506 -5.20 18.09 -6.94
C ASP A 506 -3.79 17.92 -6.33
N ARG A 507 -3.27 16.69 -6.30
CA ARG A 507 -2.25 16.21 -5.35
C ARG A 507 -0.81 16.65 -5.60
N HIS A 508 -0.47 17.12 -6.80
CA HIS A 508 0.95 17.29 -7.17
C HIS A 508 1.54 18.66 -6.87
N THR A 509 0.73 19.69 -6.93
CA THR A 509 1.09 21.06 -6.57
C THR A 509 0.77 21.37 -5.11
N ALA A 510 0.00 20.50 -4.49
CA ALA A 510 -0.70 20.77 -3.25
C ALA A 510 0.18 21.25 -2.07
N LEU A 511 1.40 20.71 -1.86
CA LEU A 511 2.22 21.13 -0.72
C LEU A 511 2.86 22.51 -0.93
N VAL A 512 3.33 22.81 -2.13
CA VAL A 512 3.90 24.14 -2.46
C VAL A 512 2.81 25.18 -2.55
N ASP A 513 1.66 24.80 -3.14
CA ASP A 513 0.52 25.69 -3.25
C ASP A 513 -0.12 25.93 -1.88
N LEU A 514 -0.27 24.90 -1.02
CA LEU A 514 -0.67 25.05 0.38
C LEU A 514 0.26 25.98 1.16
N TYR A 515 1.57 25.86 0.96
CA TYR A 515 2.54 26.73 1.61
C TYR A 515 2.40 28.19 1.14
N ARG A 516 2.21 28.39 -0.18
CA ARG A 516 1.96 29.73 -0.74
C ARG A 516 0.64 30.32 -0.28
N GLU A 517 -0.42 29.52 -0.30
CA GLU A 517 -1.73 29.95 0.19
C GLU A 517 -1.72 30.25 1.69
N GLU A 518 -0.94 29.50 2.50
CA GLU A 518 -0.79 29.78 3.92
C GLU A 518 -0.05 31.09 4.16
N LEU A 519 0.89 31.44 3.31
CA LEU A 519 1.65 32.68 3.37
C LEU A 519 0.97 33.85 2.64
N GLU A 520 -0.14 33.60 1.90
CA GLU A 520 -0.84 34.61 1.08
C GLU A 520 0.05 35.25 -0.01
N ILE A 521 0.98 34.46 -0.63
CA ILE A 521 1.92 34.90 -1.69
C ILE A 521 1.43 34.49 -3.08
#